data_e7057b30948d52cdbd0f72dc0107273d
#
_entry.id   e7057b30948d52cdbd0f72dc0107273d
#
_cell.length_a   1.000
_cell.length_b   1.000
_cell.length_c   1.000
_cell.angle_alpha   90.00
_cell.angle_beta   90.00
_cell.angle_gamma   90.00
#
_symmetry.space_group_name_H-M   'P 1'
#
loop_
_entity.id
_entity.type
_entity.pdbx_description
1 polymer ?
#
loop_
_entity_poly.entity_id
_entity_poly.type
_entity_poly.pdbx_seq_one_letter_code
_entity_poly.pdbx_strand_id
1 'polypeptide(L)'
;MEFDKDLRSIQEVRNLVEKAKAAQKEYANFNQAQVDKIVHAITVACEAHLEPLAKMAVEETGFGIWQDKVLKNVLGSTLTYNFIKDMKTIGILNEDPVRKVWEIGVPKGVVAALIPSTNPTSTAMYKTLISL
;
A
#
# COMPACT_ATOMS: atom_id res chain seq x y z
N MET A 1 23.57 -26.24 -6.91
CA MET A 1 23.14 -26.49 -5.53
C MET A 1 21.73 -25.94 -5.39
N GLU A 2 20.76 -26.80 -5.18
CA GLU A 2 19.36 -26.40 -5.04
C GLU A 2 19.12 -26.12 -3.56
N PHE A 3 18.72 -24.90 -3.22
CA PHE A 3 18.42 -24.54 -1.83
C PHE A 3 17.01 -25.01 -1.48
N ASP A 4 16.79 -25.37 -0.23
CA ASP A 4 15.47 -25.69 0.29
C ASP A 4 14.51 -24.50 0.13
N LYS A 5 13.22 -24.81 -0.04
CA LYS A 5 12.18 -23.81 -0.35
C LYS A 5 12.10 -22.70 0.72
N ASP A 6 12.24 -23.07 1.98
CA ASP A 6 12.21 -22.14 3.11
C ASP A 6 13.41 -21.19 3.11
N LEU A 7 14.61 -21.68 2.82
CA LEU A 7 15.82 -20.86 2.70
C LEU A 7 15.72 -19.87 1.54
N ARG A 8 15.13 -20.29 0.42
CA ARG A 8 14.86 -19.41 -0.72
C ARG A 8 13.89 -18.30 -0.35
N SER A 9 12.77 -18.64 0.31
CA SER A 9 11.78 -17.68 0.78
C SER A 9 12.36 -16.66 1.77
N ILE A 10 13.19 -17.13 2.71
CA ILE A 10 13.89 -16.25 3.66
C ILE A 10 14.81 -15.28 2.92
N GLN A 11 15.57 -15.77 1.95
CA GLN A 11 16.48 -14.91 1.19
C GLN A 11 15.73 -13.88 0.32
N GLU A 12 14.61 -14.27 -0.29
CA GLU A 12 13.76 -13.35 -1.04
C GLU A 12 13.24 -12.21 -0.15
N VAL A 13 12.73 -12.55 1.04
CA VAL A 13 12.27 -11.54 2.01
C VAL A 13 13.40 -10.59 2.44
N ARG A 14 14.59 -11.12 2.71
CA ARG A 14 15.77 -10.28 3.04
C ARG A 14 16.09 -9.29 1.93
N ASN A 15 16.13 -9.78 0.69
CA ASN A 15 16.41 -8.93 -0.48
C ASN A 15 15.32 -7.84 -0.66
N LEU A 16 14.05 -8.18 -0.45
CA LEU A 16 12.95 -7.22 -0.52
C LEU A 16 13.05 -6.17 0.59
N VAL A 17 13.35 -6.57 1.81
CA VAL A 17 13.54 -5.64 2.95
C VAL A 17 14.71 -4.70 2.72
N GLU A 18 15.84 -5.18 2.17
CA GLU A 18 16.99 -4.33 1.84
C GLU A 18 16.63 -3.27 0.79
N LYS A 19 15.94 -3.67 -0.29
CA LYS A 19 15.44 -2.74 -1.31
C LYS A 19 14.46 -1.73 -0.72
N ALA A 20 13.52 -2.19 0.09
CA ALA A 20 12.54 -1.33 0.74
C ALA A 20 13.20 -0.33 1.70
N LYS A 21 14.23 -0.73 2.46
CA LYS A 21 15.01 0.17 3.31
C LYS A 21 15.75 1.25 2.52
N ALA A 22 16.31 0.90 1.37
CA ALA A 22 16.98 1.86 0.49
C ALA A 22 15.96 2.88 -0.05
N ALA A 23 14.84 2.42 -0.58
CA ALA A 23 13.76 3.26 -1.09
C ALA A 23 13.16 4.15 0.01
N GLN A 24 12.96 3.61 1.22
CA GLN A 24 12.41 4.35 2.36
C GLN A 24 13.28 5.53 2.77
N LYS A 25 14.61 5.40 2.69
CA LYS A 25 15.53 6.51 2.98
C LYS A 25 15.36 7.69 2.01
N GLU A 26 15.07 7.41 0.76
CA GLU A 26 14.77 8.45 -0.25
C GLU A 26 13.38 9.02 -0.03
N TYR A 27 12.39 8.14 0.15
CA TYR A 27 10.99 8.50 0.36
C TYR A 27 10.77 9.36 1.61
N ALA A 28 11.52 9.11 2.68
CA ALA A 28 11.46 9.90 3.92
C ALA A 28 11.78 11.39 3.72
N ASN A 29 12.39 11.77 2.61
CA ASN A 29 12.71 13.17 2.28
C ASN A 29 11.66 13.81 1.34
N PHE A 30 10.62 13.09 0.94
CA PHE A 30 9.60 13.61 0.05
C PHE A 30 8.69 14.59 0.79
N ASN A 31 8.25 15.61 0.08
CA ASN A 31 7.23 16.53 0.56
C ASN A 31 5.82 15.99 0.25
N GLN A 32 4.79 16.61 0.82
CA GLN A 32 3.40 16.18 0.65
C GLN A 32 3.01 16.06 -0.82
N ALA A 33 3.33 17.06 -1.66
CA ALA A 33 2.96 17.04 -3.08
C ALA A 33 3.61 15.87 -3.84
N GLN A 34 4.81 15.44 -3.47
CA GLN A 34 5.45 14.27 -4.06
C GLN A 34 4.76 12.97 -3.64
N VAL A 35 4.38 12.86 -2.38
CA VAL A 35 3.61 11.72 -1.86
C VAL A 35 2.24 11.65 -2.52
N ASP A 36 1.50 12.75 -2.58
CA ASP A 36 0.18 12.83 -3.20
C ASP A 36 0.23 12.40 -4.68
N LYS A 37 1.26 12.82 -5.41
CA LYS A 37 1.49 12.41 -6.79
C LYS A 37 1.68 10.91 -6.93
N ILE A 38 2.44 10.29 -6.02
CA ILE A 38 2.68 8.83 -6.03
C ILE A 38 1.40 8.09 -5.72
N VAL A 39 0.69 8.46 -4.66
CA VAL A 39 -0.57 7.84 -4.24
C VAL A 39 -1.63 7.95 -5.35
N HIS A 40 -1.73 9.11 -6.01
CA HIS A 40 -2.60 9.29 -7.17
C HIS A 40 -2.21 8.37 -8.33
N ALA A 41 -0.93 8.30 -8.69
CA ALA A 41 -0.46 7.46 -9.80
C ALA A 41 -0.72 5.96 -9.55
N ILE A 42 -0.58 5.50 -8.31
CA ILE A 42 -0.92 4.13 -7.91
C ILE A 42 -2.42 3.89 -8.08
N THR A 43 -3.27 4.83 -7.68
CA THR A 43 -4.72 4.71 -7.84
C THR A 43 -5.12 4.58 -9.29
N VAL A 44 -4.59 5.43 -10.17
CA VAL A 44 -4.83 5.36 -11.62
C VAL A 44 -4.40 4.01 -12.20
N ALA A 45 -3.24 3.50 -11.77
CA ALA A 45 -2.79 2.18 -12.19
C ALA A 45 -3.69 1.04 -11.68
N CYS A 46 -4.21 1.15 -10.46
CA CYS A 46 -5.18 0.19 -9.92
C CYS A 46 -6.49 0.21 -10.71
N GLU A 47 -7.03 1.39 -11.01
CA GLU A 47 -8.27 1.57 -11.76
C GLU A 47 -8.24 0.92 -13.14
N ALA A 48 -7.11 0.99 -13.83
CA ALA A 48 -6.90 0.36 -15.12
C ALA A 48 -6.93 -1.19 -15.06
N HIS A 49 -6.81 -1.79 -13.87
CA HIS A 49 -6.65 -3.24 -13.69
C HIS A 49 -7.67 -3.88 -12.74
N LEU A 50 -8.76 -3.20 -12.40
CA LEU A 50 -9.75 -3.67 -11.42
C LEU A 50 -10.34 -5.04 -11.79
N GLU A 51 -10.82 -5.19 -13.03
CA GLU A 51 -11.47 -6.43 -13.51
C GLU A 51 -10.45 -7.54 -13.79
N PRO A 52 -9.36 -7.32 -14.54
CA PRO A 52 -8.36 -8.37 -14.76
C PRO A 52 -7.80 -8.97 -13.47
N LEU A 53 -7.48 -8.13 -12.48
CA LEU A 53 -6.98 -8.59 -11.20
C LEU A 53 -8.03 -9.32 -10.36
N ALA A 54 -9.31 -8.93 -10.46
CA ALA A 54 -10.40 -9.63 -9.80
C ALA A 54 -10.59 -11.05 -10.35
N LYS A 55 -10.53 -11.20 -11.68
CA LYS A 55 -10.61 -12.52 -12.35
C LYS A 55 -9.42 -13.40 -11.97
N MET A 56 -8.21 -12.87 -12.08
CA MET A 56 -6.97 -13.58 -11.69
C MET A 56 -7.04 -14.06 -10.23
N ALA A 57 -7.55 -13.23 -9.32
CA ALA A 57 -7.67 -13.59 -7.90
C ALA A 57 -8.62 -14.77 -7.67
N VAL A 58 -9.71 -14.88 -8.44
CA VAL A 58 -10.62 -16.04 -8.35
C VAL A 58 -9.99 -17.29 -8.96
N GLU A 59 -9.35 -17.15 -10.11
CA GLU A 59 -8.67 -18.26 -10.80
C GLU A 59 -7.56 -18.86 -9.94
N GLU A 60 -6.75 -18.02 -9.29
CA GLU A 60 -5.64 -18.48 -8.48
C GLU A 60 -6.08 -19.06 -7.12
N THR A 61 -7.07 -18.47 -6.48
CA THR A 61 -7.42 -18.79 -5.08
C THR A 61 -8.66 -19.65 -4.93
N GLY A 62 -9.55 -19.68 -5.92
CA GLY A 62 -10.85 -20.33 -5.85
C GLY A 62 -11.86 -19.65 -4.91
N PHE A 63 -11.55 -18.50 -4.34
CA PHE A 63 -12.41 -17.79 -3.38
C PHE A 63 -13.30 -16.73 -4.02
N GLY A 64 -14.61 -16.86 -3.80
CA GLY A 64 -15.63 -15.86 -4.16
C GLY A 64 -15.90 -15.78 -5.66
N ILE A 65 -16.55 -14.71 -6.08
CA ILE A 65 -16.88 -14.41 -7.47
C ILE A 65 -16.18 -13.13 -7.92
N TRP A 66 -15.72 -13.11 -9.17
CA TRP A 66 -14.88 -12.01 -9.64
C TRP A 66 -15.61 -10.66 -9.68
N GLN A 67 -16.93 -10.63 -9.92
CA GLN A 67 -17.72 -9.39 -9.93
C GLN A 67 -17.68 -8.68 -8.57
N ASP A 68 -17.84 -9.42 -7.49
CA ASP A 68 -17.73 -8.87 -6.12
C ASP A 68 -16.30 -8.43 -5.81
N LYS A 69 -15.30 -9.15 -6.36
CA LYS A 69 -13.90 -8.76 -6.20
C LYS A 69 -13.56 -7.46 -6.94
N VAL A 70 -14.24 -7.16 -8.07
CA VAL A 70 -14.12 -5.84 -8.71
C VAL A 70 -14.56 -4.75 -7.75
N LEU A 71 -15.72 -4.91 -7.09
CA LEU A 71 -16.20 -3.94 -6.09
C LEU A 71 -15.22 -3.78 -4.92
N LYS A 72 -14.63 -4.90 -4.46
CA LYS A 72 -13.59 -4.85 -3.42
C LYS A 72 -12.32 -4.16 -3.90
N ASN A 73 -11.92 -4.34 -5.15
CA ASN A 73 -10.78 -3.63 -5.74
C ASN A 73 -11.07 -2.11 -5.82
N VAL A 74 -12.28 -1.71 -6.22
CA VAL A 74 -12.71 -0.30 -6.19
C VAL A 74 -12.66 0.26 -4.77
N LEU A 75 -13.14 -0.49 -3.77
CA LEU A 75 -13.06 -0.09 -2.36
C LEU A 75 -11.60 0.08 -1.92
N GLY A 76 -10.74 -0.89 -2.24
CA GLY A 76 -9.32 -0.88 -1.86
C GLY A 76 -8.44 0.12 -2.62
N SER A 77 -8.93 0.72 -3.69
CA SER A 77 -8.20 1.70 -4.51
C SER A 77 -8.93 3.04 -4.55
N THR A 78 -9.87 3.23 -5.48
CA THR A 78 -10.54 4.50 -5.75
C THR A 78 -11.23 5.11 -4.53
N LEU A 79 -12.02 4.30 -3.79
CA LEU A 79 -12.73 4.82 -2.62
C LEU A 79 -11.76 5.11 -1.46
N THR A 80 -10.76 4.28 -1.26
CA THR A 80 -9.70 4.55 -0.29
C THR A 80 -8.96 5.84 -0.64
N TYR A 81 -8.53 6.00 -1.89
CA TYR A 81 -7.87 7.22 -2.36
C TYR A 81 -8.74 8.46 -2.12
N ASN A 82 -10.02 8.43 -2.50
CA ASN A 82 -10.93 9.55 -2.30
C ASN A 82 -11.09 9.95 -0.83
N PHE A 83 -10.94 8.99 0.07
CA PHE A 83 -10.97 9.26 1.51
C PHE A 83 -9.68 9.90 2.02
N ILE A 84 -8.51 9.46 1.51
CA ILE A 84 -7.20 9.88 2.06
C ILE A 84 -6.55 11.05 1.31
N LYS A 85 -6.93 11.34 0.07
CA LYS A 85 -6.25 12.28 -0.85
C LYS A 85 -6.05 13.69 -0.31
N ASP A 86 -6.91 14.13 0.60
CA ASP A 86 -6.85 15.46 1.20
C ASP A 86 -6.24 15.46 2.62
N MET A 87 -5.75 14.28 3.07
CA MET A 87 -5.14 14.13 4.39
C MET A 87 -3.70 14.62 4.36
N LYS A 88 -3.37 15.47 5.32
CA LYS A 88 -1.97 15.86 5.54
C LYS A 88 -1.27 14.76 6.33
N THR A 89 -0.15 14.25 5.81
CA THR A 89 0.60 13.15 6.40
C THR A 89 2.05 13.51 6.74
N ILE A 90 2.53 14.66 6.26
CA ILE A 90 3.92 15.10 6.39
C ILE A 90 4.01 16.43 7.13
N GLY A 91 4.98 16.54 8.03
CA GLY A 91 5.26 17.75 8.81
C GLY A 91 4.22 17.98 9.91
N ILE A 92 3.94 19.24 10.23
CA ILE A 92 2.97 19.58 11.28
C ILE A 92 1.57 19.26 10.79
N LEU A 93 0.93 18.25 11.39
CA LEU A 93 -0.43 17.79 11.05
C LEU A 93 -1.49 18.66 11.73
N ASN A 94 -1.26 19.00 12.99
CA ASN A 94 -2.16 19.81 13.81
C ASN A 94 -1.36 20.64 14.81
N GLU A 95 -1.88 21.83 15.14
CA GLU A 95 -1.34 22.69 16.18
C GLU A 95 -2.48 23.07 17.14
N ASP A 96 -2.34 22.70 18.40
CA ASP A 96 -3.26 23.05 19.47
C ASP A 96 -2.62 24.15 20.34
N PRO A 97 -2.95 25.42 20.13
CA PRO A 97 -2.38 26.53 20.87
C PRO A 97 -2.84 26.57 22.33
N VAL A 98 -3.98 25.94 22.66
CA VAL A 98 -4.52 25.89 24.03
C VAL A 98 -3.74 24.90 24.88
N ARG A 99 -3.51 23.71 24.34
CA ARG A 99 -2.71 22.66 24.99
C ARG A 99 -1.23 22.81 24.77
N LYS A 100 -0.81 23.70 23.87
CA LYS A 100 0.60 23.88 23.43
C LYS A 100 1.22 22.59 22.90
N VAL A 101 0.46 21.85 22.10
CA VAL A 101 0.84 20.57 21.50
C VAL A 101 0.88 20.70 19.97
N TRP A 102 1.93 20.16 19.36
CA TRP A 102 2.02 19.96 17.92
C TRP A 102 1.99 18.47 17.61
N GLU A 103 1.16 18.08 16.66
CA GLU A 103 1.15 16.74 16.08
C GLU A 103 1.97 16.76 14.80
N ILE A 104 3.01 15.94 14.76
CA ILE A 104 3.96 15.92 13.64
C ILE A 104 3.94 14.53 13.02
N GLY A 105 3.68 14.46 11.69
CA GLY A 105 3.80 13.25 10.91
C GLY A 105 5.26 12.84 10.74
N VAL A 106 5.58 11.62 11.14
CA VAL A 106 6.93 11.05 11.02
C VAL A 106 6.88 9.70 10.32
N PRO A 107 7.85 9.37 9.44
CA PRO A 107 7.90 8.08 8.78
C PRO A 107 8.01 6.93 9.78
N LYS A 108 7.21 5.88 9.59
CA LYS A 108 7.31 4.64 10.38
C LYS A 108 8.41 3.70 9.90
N GLY A 109 8.89 3.89 8.69
CA GLY A 109 9.86 3.02 8.06
C GLY A 109 9.22 1.99 7.11
N VAL A 110 9.86 0.84 6.97
CA VAL A 110 9.39 -0.23 6.08
C VAL A 110 8.23 -0.98 6.72
N VAL A 111 7.14 -1.15 5.95
CA VAL A 111 5.94 -1.88 6.36
C VAL A 111 5.93 -3.28 5.74
N ALA A 112 5.78 -4.31 6.57
CA ALA A 112 5.53 -5.68 6.12
C ALA A 112 4.02 -5.92 6.04
N ALA A 113 3.49 -6.03 4.82
CA ALA A 113 2.06 -6.20 4.58
C ALA A 113 1.71 -7.67 4.31
N LEU A 114 0.93 -8.28 5.20
CA LEU A 114 0.37 -9.62 4.97
C LEU A 114 -0.85 -9.53 4.07
N ILE A 115 -0.86 -10.33 3.01
CA ILE A 115 -1.94 -10.38 2.01
C ILE A 115 -2.69 -11.70 2.16
N PRO A 116 -4.00 -11.69 2.45
CA PRO A 116 -4.79 -12.90 2.58
C PRO A 116 -5.17 -13.48 1.22
N SER A 117 -5.29 -14.80 1.11
CA SER A 117 -5.75 -15.48 -0.10
C SER A 117 -7.21 -15.17 -0.48
N THR A 118 -8.04 -14.80 0.51
CA THR A 118 -9.46 -14.48 0.26
C THR A 118 -9.68 -13.18 -0.50
N ASN A 119 -8.81 -12.17 -0.32
CA ASN A 119 -8.91 -10.86 -0.96
C ASN A 119 -7.50 -10.31 -1.33
N PRO A 120 -6.74 -11.01 -2.17
CA PRO A 120 -5.33 -10.66 -2.39
C PRO A 120 -5.17 -9.29 -3.05
N THR A 121 -5.88 -9.02 -4.12
CA THR A 121 -5.71 -7.81 -4.94
C THR A 121 -6.19 -6.55 -4.23
N SER A 122 -7.41 -6.54 -3.70
CA SER A 122 -7.94 -5.40 -2.97
C SER A 122 -7.12 -5.06 -1.71
N THR A 123 -6.62 -6.10 -1.02
CA THR A 123 -5.75 -5.89 0.15
C THR A 123 -4.39 -5.31 -0.23
N ALA A 124 -3.81 -5.77 -1.35
CA ALA A 124 -2.55 -5.21 -1.84
C ALA A 124 -2.72 -3.73 -2.21
N MET A 125 -3.77 -3.38 -2.97
CA MET A 125 -4.09 -1.99 -3.33
C MET A 125 -4.27 -1.12 -2.08
N TYR A 126 -5.14 -1.54 -1.17
CA TYR A 126 -5.44 -0.82 0.06
C TYR A 126 -4.20 -0.57 0.92
N LYS A 127 -3.45 -1.65 1.23
CA LYS A 127 -2.25 -1.54 2.08
C LYS A 127 -1.16 -0.71 1.45
N THR A 128 -1.01 -0.73 0.12
CA THR A 128 -0.07 0.14 -0.57
C THR A 128 -0.45 1.61 -0.38
N LEU A 129 -1.72 1.97 -0.61
CA LEU A 129 -2.17 3.35 -0.49
C LEU A 129 -2.04 3.92 0.93
N ILE A 130 -2.38 3.13 1.95
CA ILE A 130 -2.35 3.61 3.35
C ILE A 130 -0.97 3.54 4.01
N SER A 131 0.02 2.93 3.34
CA SER A 131 1.40 2.83 3.87
C SER A 131 2.31 3.93 3.34
N LEU A 132 1.87 4.67 2.35
CA LEU A 132 2.59 5.76 1.71
C LEU A 132 2.13 7.10 2.25
#